data_5dc106f0e93bba71f8dd2d2bc0205763
#
_entry.id   5dc106f0e93bba71f8dd2d2bc0205763
#
_cell.length_a   1.000
_cell.length_b   1.000
_cell.length_c   1.000
_cell.angle_alpha   90.00
_cell.angle_beta   90.00
_cell.angle_gamma   90.00
#
_symmetry.space_group_name_H-M   'P 1'
#
loop_
_entity.id
_entity.type
_entity.pdbx_description
1 polymer ?
#
loop_
_entity_poly.entity_id
_entity_poly.type
_entity_poly.pdbx_seq_one_letter_code
_entity_poly.pdbx_strand_id
1 'polypeptide(L)'
;MEMSARKPLFPRRVLDLPIDALRPNPNQPRIEFDEASLRSLSDSIRRYGILQPLTVRRTDEGYELIAGERRLRAAKLAGLREVPCLLARSS
;
A
#
# COMPACT_ATOMS: atom_id res chain seq x y z
N MET A 1 22.17 27.52 -2.60
CA MET A 1 22.04 26.90 -2.30
C MET A 1 21.86 25.77 -2.25
N GLU A 2 21.96 25.22 -1.98
CA GLU A 2 21.80 24.17 -1.98
C GLU A 2 20.80 23.48 -1.79
N MET A 3 19.87 23.80 -1.73
CA MET A 3 18.77 23.19 -1.58
C MET A 3 18.52 22.24 -2.55
N SER A 4 18.79 22.43 -3.70
CA SER A 4 18.56 21.49 -4.72
C SER A 4 19.28 20.23 -4.46
N ALA A 5 20.29 20.29 -3.71
CA ALA A 5 21.00 19.06 -3.41
C ALA A 5 20.31 18.24 -2.38
N ARG A 6 19.28 18.77 -1.77
CA ARG A 6 18.61 18.03 -0.77
C ARG A 6 17.83 16.90 -1.40
N LYS A 7 17.99 15.73 -0.90
CA LYS A 7 17.24 14.59 -1.38
C LYS A 7 15.84 14.64 -0.84
N PRO A 8 14.89 14.18 -1.62
CA PRO A 8 13.53 14.11 -1.10
C PRO A 8 13.47 13.16 0.07
N LEU A 9 12.55 13.42 0.97
CA LEU A 9 12.34 12.55 2.09
C LEU A 9 12.00 11.16 1.65
N PHE A 10 11.24 11.05 0.56
CA PHE A 10 10.85 9.76 0.04
C PHE A 10 11.45 9.64 -1.34
N PRO A 11 12.61 9.01 -1.45
CA PRO A 11 13.28 8.91 -2.75
C PRO A 11 12.55 8.02 -3.73
N ARG A 12 11.57 7.27 -3.29
CA ARG A 12 10.87 6.39 -4.19
C ARG A 12 9.64 7.04 -4.74
N ARG A 13 9.32 6.68 -5.96
CA ARG A 13 8.10 7.15 -6.56
C ARG A 13 6.93 6.39 -6.03
N VAL A 14 5.80 7.05 -6.00
CA VAL A 14 4.53 6.39 -5.73
C VAL A 14 4.01 5.84 -7.04
N LEU A 15 3.72 4.56 -7.06
CA LEU A 15 3.20 3.89 -8.24
C LEU A 15 1.77 3.46 -7.97
N ASP A 16 0.90 3.66 -8.95
CA ASP A 16 -0.45 3.13 -8.84
C ASP A 16 -0.44 1.73 -9.41
N LEU A 17 -0.61 0.76 -8.56
CA LEU A 17 -0.53 -0.63 -8.96
C LEU A 17 -1.90 -1.28 -8.92
N PRO A 18 -2.17 -2.21 -9.85
CA PRO A 18 -3.43 -2.94 -9.80
C PRO A 18 -3.53 -3.69 -8.48
N ILE A 19 -4.66 -3.59 -7.85
CA ILE A 19 -4.82 -4.20 -6.54
C ILE A 19 -4.66 -5.71 -6.61
N ASP A 20 -5.02 -6.28 -7.76
CA ASP A 20 -4.91 -7.73 -7.95
C ASP A 20 -3.48 -8.20 -8.12
N ALA A 21 -2.55 -7.29 -8.35
CA ALA A 21 -1.15 -7.66 -8.47
C ALA A 21 -0.45 -7.72 -7.13
N LEU A 22 -1.13 -7.34 -6.07
CA LEU A 22 -0.54 -7.31 -4.74
C LEU A 22 -0.88 -8.57 -3.98
N ARG A 23 0.14 -9.20 -3.41
CA ARG A 23 -0.05 -10.40 -2.63
C ARG A 23 0.31 -10.14 -1.20
N PRO A 24 -0.41 -10.74 -0.26
CA PRO A 24 -0.03 -10.55 1.14
C PRO A 24 1.33 -11.17 1.40
N ASN A 25 1.98 -10.69 2.44
CA ASN A 25 3.27 -11.23 2.83
C ASN A 25 3.06 -12.65 3.36
N PRO A 26 3.64 -13.66 2.72
CA PRO A 26 3.42 -15.04 3.18
C PRO A 26 4.04 -15.35 4.52
N ASN A 27 4.98 -14.54 4.96
CA ASN A 27 5.61 -14.77 6.25
C ASN A 27 4.90 -14.05 7.38
N GLN A 28 3.86 -13.31 7.05
CA GLN A 28 3.14 -12.55 8.04
C GLN A 28 2.17 -13.47 8.76
N PRO A 29 2.13 -13.49 10.06
CA PRO A 29 1.15 -14.33 10.73
C PRO A 29 -0.25 -13.81 10.44
N ARG A 30 -1.22 -14.68 10.66
CA ARG A 30 -2.59 -14.31 10.43
C ARG A 30 -2.91 -13.05 11.23
N ILE A 31 -3.47 -12.08 10.58
CA ILE A 31 -3.83 -10.82 11.19
C ILE A 31 -5.33 -10.75 11.27
N GLU A 32 -5.83 -10.48 12.46
CA GLU A 32 -7.26 -10.31 12.63
C GLU A 32 -7.55 -8.84 12.66
N PHE A 33 -8.58 -8.44 11.95
CA PHE A 33 -8.98 -7.06 11.90
C PHE A 33 -10.36 -6.92 12.48
N ASP A 34 -10.55 -5.87 13.25
CA ASP A 34 -11.86 -5.51 13.73
C ASP A 34 -12.70 -5.09 12.53
N GLU A 35 -13.83 -5.75 12.35
CA GLU A 35 -14.62 -5.55 11.16
C GLU A 35 -15.19 -4.13 11.09
N ALA A 36 -15.62 -3.59 12.22
CA ALA A 36 -16.16 -2.24 12.23
C ALA A 36 -15.08 -1.22 11.90
N SER A 37 -13.88 -1.42 12.43
CA SER A 37 -12.77 -0.55 12.16
C SER A 37 -12.36 -0.62 10.69
N LEU A 38 -12.38 -1.82 10.13
CA LEU A 38 -12.03 -2.01 8.74
C LEU A 38 -13.06 -1.35 7.82
N ARG A 39 -14.31 -1.46 8.17
CA ARG A 39 -15.37 -0.84 7.39
C ARG A 39 -15.26 0.68 7.43
N SER A 40 -14.94 1.22 8.60
CA SER A 40 -14.75 2.64 8.74
C SER A 40 -13.59 3.13 7.86
N LEU A 41 -12.51 2.36 7.84
CA LEU A 41 -11.38 2.70 6.99
C LEU A 41 -11.76 2.60 5.51
N SER A 42 -12.54 1.60 5.16
CA SER A 42 -12.99 1.44 3.79
C SER A 42 -13.85 2.63 3.36
N ASP A 43 -14.70 3.11 4.23
CA ASP A 43 -15.53 4.27 3.92
C ASP A 43 -14.66 5.51 3.71
N SER A 44 -13.65 5.66 4.54
CA SER A 44 -12.72 6.78 4.41
C SER A 44 -11.97 6.70 3.09
N ILE A 45 -11.53 5.52 2.72
CA ILE A 45 -10.82 5.31 1.46
C ILE A 45 -11.73 5.61 0.27
N ARG A 46 -12.99 5.21 0.37
CA ARG A 46 -13.93 5.46 -0.71
C ARG A 46 -14.15 6.96 -0.89
N ARG A 47 -14.11 7.70 0.20
CA ARG A 47 -14.38 9.13 0.17
C ARG A 47 -13.15 9.96 -0.19
N TYR A 48 -12.01 9.61 0.37
CA TYR A 48 -10.81 10.43 0.23
C TYR A 48 -9.66 9.76 -0.50
N GLY A 49 -9.80 8.49 -0.82
CA GLY A 49 -8.69 7.73 -1.40
C GLY A 49 -7.73 7.29 -0.32
N ILE A 50 -6.66 6.65 -0.76
CA ILE A 50 -5.61 6.21 0.14
C ILE A 50 -4.62 7.35 0.28
N LEU A 51 -4.51 7.87 1.50
CA LEU A 51 -3.66 9.03 1.75
C LEU A 51 -2.22 8.64 2.05
N GLN A 52 -2.02 7.40 2.46
CA GLN A 52 -0.69 6.91 2.76
C GLN A 52 -0.43 5.67 1.93
N PRO A 53 0.56 5.69 1.04
CA PRO A 53 0.77 4.55 0.15
C PRO A 53 1.14 3.28 0.90
N LEU A 54 0.84 2.16 0.28
CA LEU A 54 1.30 0.88 0.76
C LEU A 54 2.75 0.70 0.39
N THR A 55 3.45 -0.19 1.06
CA THR A 55 4.83 -0.51 0.71
C THR A 55 4.88 -1.92 0.18
N VAL A 56 5.47 -2.09 -1.00
CA VAL A 56 5.54 -3.39 -1.65
C VAL A 56 6.94 -3.65 -2.14
N ARG A 57 7.23 -4.89 -2.46
CA ARG A 57 8.47 -5.23 -3.14
C ARG A 57 8.12 -6.05 -4.38
N ARG A 58 8.96 -5.94 -5.39
CA ARG A 58 8.71 -6.66 -6.63
C ARG A 58 9.12 -8.11 -6.48
N THR A 59 8.31 -9.00 -7.03
CA THR A 59 8.64 -10.42 -7.06
C THR A 59 8.42 -10.91 -8.48
N ASP A 60 8.76 -12.16 -8.72
CA ASP A 60 8.57 -12.75 -10.04
C ASP A 60 7.11 -12.82 -10.42
N GLU A 61 6.24 -12.83 -9.45
CA GLU A 61 4.81 -13.00 -9.72
C GLU A 61 4.02 -11.73 -9.53
N GLY A 62 4.69 -10.60 -9.36
CA GLY A 62 4.00 -9.35 -9.17
C GLY A 62 4.61 -8.59 -8.02
N TYR A 63 3.80 -8.24 -7.04
CA TYR A 63 4.26 -7.46 -5.93
C TYR A 63 3.82 -8.09 -4.63
N GLU A 64 4.68 -8.02 -3.64
CA GLU A 64 4.38 -8.55 -2.33
C GLU A 64 4.29 -7.42 -1.35
N LEU A 65 3.23 -7.41 -0.56
CA LEU A 65 3.00 -6.35 0.40
C LEU A 65 3.98 -6.45 1.56
N ILE A 66 4.64 -5.35 1.88
CA ILE A 66 5.52 -5.28 3.04
C ILE A 66 4.79 -4.61 4.19
N ALA A 67 4.05 -3.55 3.91
CA ALA A 67 3.33 -2.84 4.95
C ALA A 67 2.04 -2.27 4.37
N GLY A 68 1.01 -2.22 5.17
CA GLY A 68 -0.26 -1.67 4.76
C GLY A 68 -1.36 -2.70 4.62
N GLU A 69 -1.28 -3.82 5.35
CA GLU A 69 -2.26 -4.89 5.21
C GLU A 69 -3.69 -4.41 5.45
N ARG A 70 -3.91 -3.61 6.49
CA ARG A 70 -5.24 -3.10 6.75
C ARG A 70 -5.73 -2.21 5.61
N ARG A 71 -4.84 -1.37 5.10
CA ARG A 71 -5.20 -0.49 3.99
C ARG A 71 -5.52 -1.29 2.75
N LEU A 72 -4.76 -2.34 2.48
CA LEU A 72 -5.03 -3.16 1.32
C LEU A 72 -6.40 -3.82 1.44
N ARG A 73 -6.69 -4.37 2.61
CA ARG A 73 -7.97 -5.03 2.80
C ARG A 73 -9.12 -4.04 2.71
N ALA A 74 -8.96 -2.86 3.28
CA ALA A 74 -9.99 -1.83 3.21
C ALA A 74 -10.18 -1.32 1.79
N ALA A 75 -9.08 -1.24 1.03
CA ALA A 75 -9.18 -0.82 -0.37
C ALA A 75 -9.96 -1.83 -1.20
N LYS A 76 -9.77 -3.11 -0.92
CA LYS A 76 -10.55 -4.14 -1.60
C LYS A 76 -12.03 -4.00 -1.26
N LEU A 77 -12.33 -3.77 -0.01
CA LEU A 77 -13.71 -3.56 0.39
C LEU A 77 -14.30 -2.31 -0.25
N ALA A 78 -13.49 -1.29 -0.45
CA ALA A 78 -13.95 -0.07 -1.08
C ALA A 78 -14.11 -0.19 -2.58
N GLY A 79 -13.64 -1.29 -3.16
CA GLY A 79 -13.80 -1.52 -4.59
C GLY A 79 -12.76 -0.82 -5.44
N LEU A 80 -11.62 -0.48 -4.88
CA LEU A 80 -10.60 0.19 -5.68
C LEU A 80 -9.95 -0.80 -6.63
N ARG A 81 -9.59 -0.33 -7.81
CA ARG A 81 -8.90 -1.15 -8.78
C ARG A 81 -7.40 -1.00 -8.68
N GLU A 82 -6.95 0.17 -8.25
CA GLU A 82 -5.53 0.47 -8.12
C GLU A 82 -5.29 1.10 -6.79
N VAL A 83 -4.09 0.93 -6.28
CA VAL A 83 -3.70 1.52 -5.00
C VAL A 83 -2.31 2.13 -5.13
N PRO A 84 -2.07 3.24 -4.44
CA PRO A 84 -0.75 3.87 -4.47
C PRO A 84 0.23 3.07 -3.64
N CYS A 85 1.39 2.81 -4.20
CA CYS A 85 2.39 1.98 -3.54
C CYS A 85 3.77 2.59 -3.66
N LEU A 86 4.56 2.38 -2.64
CA LEU A 86 5.98 2.69 -2.67
C LEU A 86 6.72 1.37 -2.87
N LEU A 87 7.62 1.36 -3.84
CA LEU A 87 8.37 0.17 -4.13
C LEU A 87 9.62 0.14 -3.26
N ALA A 88 9.73 -0.87 -2.41
CA ALA A 88 10.89 -1.00 -1.56
C ALA A 88 12.08 -1.44 -2.40
N ARG A 89 13.26 -0.92 -2.07
CA ARG A 89 14.44 -1.34 -2.74
C ARG A 89 14.78 -2.72 -2.33
N SER A 90 15.15 -3.53 -3.28
CA SER A 90 15.67 -4.82 -2.93
C SER A 90 17.07 -4.65 -2.45
N SER A 91 17.48 -5.33 -1.48
CA SER A 91 18.82 -5.17 -0.97
C SER A 91 19.75 -6.23 -1.49
#